data_083f6268c11696396383d5189540a0f3
#
_entry.id   083f6268c11696396383d5189540a0f3
#
_cell.length_a   1.000
_cell.length_b   1.000
_cell.length_c   1.000
_cell.angle_alpha   90.00
_cell.angle_beta   90.00
_cell.angle_gamma   90.00
#
_symmetry.space_group_name_H-M   'P 1'
#
loop_
_entity.id
_entity.type
_entity.pdbx_description
1 polymer ?
#
loop_
_entity_poly.entity_id
_entity_poly.type
_entity_poly.pdbx_seq_one_letter_code
_entity_poly.pdbx_strand_id
1 'polypeptide(L)' 'MQKLRSWYQVARQAHWQRFTDVRAFYSSADQVGKCTVFHIAGNKYRLIARVNYQTQRVFVLYILTHAEYDRGAWKQ' A
#
# COMPACT_ATOMS: atom_id res chain seq x y z
N MET A 1 10.00 -7.16 -10.65
CA MET A 1 9.01 -6.16 -11.05
C MET A 1 9.48 -4.78 -10.63
N GLN A 2 9.74 -3.92 -11.61
CA GLN A 2 10.27 -2.59 -11.32
C GLN A 2 9.28 -1.71 -10.56
N LYS A 3 7.99 -1.82 -10.89
CA LYS A 3 6.97 -1.00 -10.22
C LYS A 3 6.89 -1.30 -8.73
N LEU A 4 6.95 -2.57 -8.37
CA LEU A 4 6.93 -2.97 -6.97
C LEU A 4 8.20 -2.53 -6.26
N ARG A 5 9.34 -2.66 -6.93
CA ARG A 5 10.62 -2.22 -6.36
C ARG A 5 10.63 -0.71 -6.14
N SER A 6 10.09 0.06 -7.09
CA SER A 6 10.00 1.51 -6.94
C SER A 6 9.14 1.88 -5.74
N TRP A 7 8.00 1.21 -5.55
CA TRP A 7 7.15 1.45 -4.39
C TRP A 7 7.91 1.17 -3.10
N TYR A 8 8.62 0.04 -3.06
CA TYR A 8 9.35 -0.35 -1.87
C TYR A 8 10.42 0.68 -1.50
N GLN A 9 11.14 1.20 -2.50
CA GLN A 9 12.17 2.19 -2.26
C GLN A 9 11.58 3.49 -1.72
N VAL A 10 10.46 3.93 -2.29
CA VAL A 10 9.79 5.14 -1.81
C VAL A 10 9.31 4.93 -0.38
N ALA A 11 8.65 3.82 -0.10
CA ALA A 11 8.14 3.53 1.22
C ALA A 11 9.25 3.48 2.26
N ARG A 12 10.39 2.97 1.87
CA ARG A 12 11.53 2.83 2.75
C ARG A 12 12.17 4.17 3.12
N GLN A 13 12.19 5.10 2.18
CA GLN A 13 12.83 6.40 2.37
C GLN A 13 11.88 7.47 2.89
N ALA A 14 10.59 7.30 2.64
CA ALA A 14 9.61 8.27 3.08
C ALA A 14 9.43 8.21 4.59
N HIS A 15 9.29 9.37 5.21
CA HIS A 15 9.03 9.46 6.63
C HIS A 15 7.57 9.78 6.84
N TRP A 16 6.72 8.81 6.53
CA TRP A 16 5.28 8.98 6.65
C TRP A 16 4.87 8.97 8.12
N GLN A 17 4.20 10.02 8.56
CA GLN A 17 3.72 10.14 9.93
C GLN A 17 2.23 9.88 10.04
N ARG A 18 1.53 9.95 8.93
CA ARG A 18 0.08 9.71 8.90
C ARG A 18 -0.33 9.34 7.47
N PHE A 19 -1.58 8.91 7.32
CA PHE A 19 -2.08 8.47 6.03
C PHE A 19 -2.06 9.60 4.98
N THR A 20 -2.29 10.84 5.39
CA THR A 20 -2.26 11.95 4.45
C THR A 20 -0.89 12.11 3.80
N ASP A 21 0.18 11.76 4.52
CA ASP A 21 1.52 11.79 3.95
C ASP A 21 1.68 10.72 2.87
N VAL A 22 1.08 9.55 3.08
CA VAL A 22 1.08 8.49 2.09
C VAL A 22 0.39 8.97 0.82
N ARG A 23 -0.75 9.62 0.95
CA ARG A 23 -1.51 10.10 -0.20
C ARG A 23 -0.83 11.23 -0.94
N ALA A 24 0.08 11.94 -0.31
CA ALA A 24 0.89 12.94 -1.01
C ALA A 24 1.79 12.28 -2.06
N PHE A 25 2.22 11.04 -1.82
CA PHE A 25 3.03 10.28 -2.77
C PHE A 25 2.18 9.40 -3.69
N TYR A 26 1.12 8.82 -3.15
CA TYR A 26 0.25 7.89 -3.87
C TYR A 26 -1.19 8.35 -3.70
N SER A 27 -1.61 9.23 -4.60
CA SER A 27 -2.92 9.90 -4.48
C SER A 27 -4.10 8.92 -4.52
N SER A 28 -3.90 7.75 -5.12
CA SER A 28 -4.95 6.73 -5.20
C SER A 28 -4.92 5.74 -4.05
N ALA A 29 -4.02 5.92 -3.09
CA ALA A 29 -3.98 5.03 -1.93
C ALA A 29 -5.24 5.17 -1.10
N ASP A 30 -5.71 4.05 -0.56
CA ASP A 30 -6.89 4.00 0.29
C ASP A 30 -6.54 3.39 1.64
N GLN A 31 -7.27 3.81 2.65
CA GLN A 31 -7.17 3.20 3.96
C GLN A 31 -8.43 2.37 4.21
N VAL A 32 -8.24 1.07 4.46
CA VAL A 32 -9.34 0.15 4.74
C VAL A 32 -9.04 -0.49 6.08
N GLY A 33 -9.78 -0.08 7.11
CA GLY A 33 -9.51 -0.52 8.46
C GLY A 33 -8.11 -0.11 8.89
N LYS A 34 -7.30 -1.08 9.27
CA LYS A 34 -5.91 -0.84 9.68
C LYS A 34 -4.93 -0.98 8.53
N CYS A 35 -5.41 -1.27 7.34
CA CYS A 35 -4.56 -1.54 6.18
C CYS A 35 -4.55 -0.35 5.23
N THR A 36 -3.45 -0.19 4.51
CA THR A 36 -3.31 0.79 3.44
C THR A 36 -3.21 0.03 2.12
N VAL A 37 -4.01 0.44 1.14
CA VAL A 37 -4.07 -0.21 -0.16
C VAL A 37 -3.41 0.69 -1.19
N PHE A 38 -2.41 0.17 -1.87
CA PHE A 38 -1.69 0.88 -2.93
C PHE A 38 -2.04 0.28 -4.29
N HIS A 39 -2.23 1.15 -5.27
CA HIS A 39 -2.48 0.73 -6.65
C HIS A 39 -1.15 0.68 -7.39
N ILE A 40 -0.78 -0.50 -7.83
CA ILE A 40 0.53 -0.75 -8.44
C ILE A 40 0.36 -1.13 -9.90
N ALA A 41 1.32 -0.72 -10.73
CA ALA A 41 1.38 -1.09 -12.14
C ALA A 41 0.12 -0.72 -12.92
N GLY A 42 -0.30 0.54 -12.79
CA GLY A 42 -1.44 1.05 -13.56
C GLY A 42 -2.75 0.35 -13.21
N ASN A 43 -2.98 0.09 -11.95
CA ASN A 43 -4.18 -0.56 -11.43
C ASN A 43 -4.27 -2.07 -11.68
N LYS A 44 -3.19 -2.69 -12.16
CA LYS A 44 -3.20 -4.15 -12.33
C LYS A 44 -3.19 -4.89 -11.01
N TYR A 45 -2.51 -4.32 -10.02
CA TYR A 45 -2.32 -4.98 -8.73
C TYR A 45 -2.71 -4.06 -7.60
N ARG A 46 -3.12 -4.67 -6.50
CA ARG A 46 -3.35 -3.99 -5.21
C ARG A 46 -2.36 -4.53 -4.20
N LEU A 47 -1.54 -3.65 -3.65
CA LEU A 47 -0.62 -4.01 -2.58
C LEU A 47 -1.26 -3.58 -1.27
N ILE A 48 -1.43 -4.53 -0.36
CA ILE A 48 -2.08 -4.26 0.92
C ILE A 48 -1.03 -4.36 2.00
N ALA A 49 -0.86 -3.28 2.75
CA ALA A 49 0.18 -3.19 3.75
C ALA A 49 -0.36 -2.58 5.03
N ARG A 50 0.33 -2.87 6.13
CA ARG A 50 0.11 -2.16 7.38
C ARG A 50 1.29 -1.21 7.57
N VAL A 51 0.98 0.05 7.81
CA VAL A 51 2.00 1.08 8.03
C VAL A 51 1.98 1.45 9.50
N ASN A 52 3.10 1.25 10.16
CA ASN A 52 3.27 1.71 11.53
C ASN A 52 3.98 3.05 11.48
N TYR A 53 3.22 4.11 11.69
CA TYR A 53 3.76 5.47 11.55
C TYR A 53 4.73 5.83 12.68
N GLN A 54 4.56 5.22 13.83
CA GLN A 54 5.43 5.50 14.97
C GLN A 54 6.83 4.92 14.78
N THR A 55 6.90 3.69 14.28
CA THR A 55 8.18 3.01 14.10
C THR A 55 8.71 3.13 12.68
N GLN A 56 7.96 3.77 11.79
CA GLN A 56 8.34 3.95 10.39
C GLN A 56 8.52 2.62 9.68
N ARG A 57 7.67 1.63 10.00
CA ARG A 57 7.73 0.30 9.39
C ARG A 57 6.51 0.05 8.53
N VAL A 58 6.74 -0.62 7.41
CA VAL A 58 5.68 -1.00 6.48
C VAL A 58 5.74 -2.51 6.31
N PHE A 59 4.63 -3.18 6.59
CA PHE A 59 4.51 -4.63 6.46
C PHE A 59 3.59 -4.96 5.30
N VAL A 60 4.14 -5.58 4.26
CA VAL A 60 3.35 -5.99 3.10
C VAL A 60 2.61 -7.27 3.47
N LEU A 61 1.28 -7.24 3.42
CA LEU A 61 0.45 -8.38 3.76
C LEU A 61 0.03 -9.16 2.53
N TYR A 62 -0.40 -8.46 1.48
CA TYR A 62 -0.91 -9.09 0.28
C TYR A 62 -0.52 -8.29 -0.95
N ILE A 63 -0.27 -9.00 -2.05
CA ILE A 63 -0.20 -8.42 -3.38
C ILE A 63 -1.22 -9.17 -4.22
N LEU A 64 -2.30 -8.49 -4.59
CA LEU A 64 -3.46 -9.10 -5.22
C LEU A 64 -3.71 -8.50 -6.60
N THR A 65 -4.27 -9.32 -7.49
CA THR A 65 -4.82 -8.78 -8.73
C THR A 65 -6.08 -7.99 -8.41
N HIS A 66 -6.54 -7.20 -9.38
CA HIS A 66 -7.79 -6.44 -9.22
C HIS A 66 -8.96 -7.37 -8.86
N ALA A 67 -9.06 -8.49 -9.52
CA ALA A 67 -10.14 -9.43 -9.27
C ALA A 67 -10.08 -10.02 -7.87
N GLU A 68 -8.88 -10.38 -7.42
CA GLU A 68 -8.69 -10.91 -6.08
C GLU A 68 -9.03 -9.88 -5.03
N TYR A 69 -8.63 -8.63 -5.28
CA TYR A 69 -8.94 -7.54 -4.37
C TYR A 69 -10.44 -7.35 -4.23
N ASP A 70 -11.17 -7.39 -5.35
CA ASP A 70 -12.61 -7.17 -5.36
C ASP A 70 -13.37 -8.26 -4.61
N ARG A 71 -12.84 -9.47 -4.54
CA ARG A 71 -13.47 -10.54 -3.77
C ARG A 71 -13.51 -10.26 -2.28
N GLY A 72 -12.58 -9.45 -1.78
CA GLY A 72 -12.61 -8.98 -0.41
C GLY A 72 -12.18 -9.99 0.64
N ALA A 73 -11.67 -11.16 0.25
CA ALA A 73 -11.25 -12.19 1.21
C ALA A 73 -10.13 -11.69 2.14
N TRP A 74 -9.34 -10.74 1.66
CA TRP A 74 -8.23 -10.19 2.44
C TRP A 74 -8.68 -9.31 3.61
N LYS A 75 -9.96 -8.94 3.66
CA LYS A 75 -10.48 -8.03 4.68
C LYS A 75 -10.70 -8.69 6.05
N GLN A 76 -10.47 -9.94 6.15
CA GLN A 76 -10.72 -10.66 7.41
C GLN A 76 -9.91 -10.15 8.59
#